data_9bd76b06e79372ba41d0fe32966af530
#
_entry.id   9bd76b06e79372ba41d0fe32966af530
#
_cell.length_a   1.000
_cell.length_b   1.000
_cell.length_c   1.000
_cell.angle_alpha   90.00
_cell.angle_beta   90.00
_cell.angle_gamma   90.00
#
_symmetry.space_group_name_H-M   'P 1'
#
loop_
_entity.id
_entity.type
_entity.pdbx_description
1 polymer ?
#
loop_
_entity_poly.entity_id
_entity_poly.type
_entity_poly.pdbx_seq_one_letter_code
_entity_poly.pdbx_strand_id
1 'polypeptide(L)'
;MKENIKENKKTNTKAQNDLSLLFKYRKFLMGFAALWILMTHEWQIVTNETSFFFVTENFIKRIGFCGVDIFLLLSGMGLYYSLEKNPVSRFYYNRLKRVIFPFIIMASIVSQIDHWTNEFYFNIITGISFYKTNIYLFLWFVPAVITLYLFTPVFYHFFKKAENKYLFFAGFIELWLLFSLMARNVMREDLYGFTNRIPIFVTGFLIGYLCKEKVIKITCTDPQKLDLKI
;
A
#
# COMPACT_ATOMS: atom_id res chain seq x y z
N MET A 1 1.48 39.54 -19.44
CA MET A 1 0.27 38.88 -18.90
C MET A 1 -0.10 37.61 -19.66
N LYS A 2 -0.04 37.56 -21.02
CA LYS A 2 -0.30 36.34 -21.81
C LYS A 2 0.76 35.24 -21.73
N GLU A 3 2.03 35.58 -21.47
CA GLU A 3 3.13 34.62 -21.28
C GLU A 3 3.04 33.87 -19.96
N ASN A 4 2.75 34.56 -18.85
CA ASN A 4 2.55 33.92 -17.54
C ASN A 4 1.38 32.93 -17.51
N ILE A 5 0.33 33.16 -18.35
CA ILE A 5 -0.80 32.24 -18.47
C ILE A 5 -0.42 30.98 -19.28
N LYS A 6 0.48 31.12 -20.27
CA LYS A 6 1.00 29.97 -21.05
C LYS A 6 1.97 29.13 -20.25
N GLU A 7 2.81 29.73 -19.41
CA GLU A 7 3.78 29.02 -18.56
C GLU A 7 3.08 28.25 -17.42
N ASN A 8 2.08 28.87 -16.78
CA ASN A 8 1.24 28.20 -15.79
C ASN A 8 0.39 27.05 -16.38
N LYS A 9 -0.02 27.16 -17.64
CA LYS A 9 -0.72 26.08 -18.35
C LYS A 9 0.22 24.92 -18.69
N LYS A 10 1.48 25.20 -19.09
CA LYS A 10 2.51 24.17 -19.39
C LYS A 10 2.95 23.41 -18.15
N THR A 11 3.18 24.09 -17.03
CA THR A 11 3.57 23.46 -15.75
C THR A 11 2.44 22.61 -15.18
N ASN A 12 1.18 23.07 -15.26
CA ASN A 12 0.03 22.29 -14.83
C ASN A 12 -0.20 21.04 -15.72
N THR A 13 0.08 21.12 -17.01
CA THR A 13 -0.07 19.98 -17.94
C THR A 13 1.02 18.92 -17.68
N LYS A 14 2.24 19.35 -17.35
CA LYS A 14 3.37 18.45 -17.06
C LYS A 14 3.15 17.68 -15.75
N ALA A 15 2.74 18.37 -14.67
CA ALA A 15 2.40 17.73 -13.39
C ALA A 15 1.21 16.76 -13.50
N GLN A 16 0.28 17.04 -14.40
CA GLN A 16 -0.88 16.18 -14.69
C GLN A 16 -0.48 14.89 -15.42
N ASN A 17 0.46 14.97 -16.36
CA ASN A 17 0.99 13.81 -17.07
C ASN A 17 1.78 12.89 -16.14
N ASP A 18 2.51 13.43 -15.16
CA ASP A 18 3.31 12.66 -14.22
C ASP A 18 2.43 11.79 -13.30
N LEU A 19 1.32 12.31 -12.79
CA LEU A 19 0.39 11.52 -11.98
C LEU A 19 -0.35 10.44 -12.78
N SER A 20 -0.67 10.70 -14.06
CA SER A 20 -1.28 9.70 -14.93
C SER A 20 -0.33 8.55 -15.28
N LEU A 21 0.97 8.83 -15.37
CA LEU A 21 2.01 7.83 -15.55
C LEU A 21 2.09 6.87 -14.37
N LEU A 22 2.02 7.38 -13.14
CA LEU A 22 1.99 6.54 -11.94
C LEU A 22 0.82 5.54 -11.99
N PHE A 23 -0.34 5.97 -12.47
CA PHE A 23 -1.50 5.11 -12.61
C PHE A 23 -1.32 4.06 -13.71
N LYS A 24 -0.80 4.48 -14.86
CA LYS A 24 -0.51 3.63 -16.01
C LYS A 24 0.45 2.50 -15.64
N TYR A 25 1.51 2.80 -14.91
CA TYR A 25 2.55 1.83 -14.55
C TYR A 25 2.33 1.18 -13.18
N ARG A 26 1.21 1.43 -12.50
CA ARG A 26 0.92 0.91 -11.16
C ARG A 26 1.11 -0.61 -11.05
N LYS A 27 0.61 -1.39 -12.00
CA LYS A 27 0.75 -2.87 -11.97
C LYS A 27 2.20 -3.30 -12.07
N PHE A 28 2.98 -2.65 -12.92
CA PHE A 28 4.41 -2.91 -13.07
C PHE A 28 5.17 -2.58 -11.77
N LEU A 29 4.91 -1.39 -11.21
CA LEU A 29 5.53 -0.96 -9.95
C LEU A 29 5.17 -1.87 -8.77
N MET A 30 3.94 -2.36 -8.70
CA MET A 30 3.54 -3.36 -7.69
C MET A 30 4.26 -4.69 -7.88
N GLY A 31 4.44 -5.14 -9.11
CA GLY A 31 5.22 -6.35 -9.42
C GLY A 31 6.69 -6.18 -9.04
N PHE A 32 7.29 -5.05 -9.38
CA PHE A 32 8.65 -4.70 -8.98
C PHE A 32 8.82 -4.66 -7.45
N ALA A 33 7.90 -4.00 -6.74
CA ALA A 33 7.91 -3.94 -5.29
C ALA A 33 7.78 -5.34 -4.65
N ALA A 34 6.92 -6.20 -5.20
CA ALA A 34 6.77 -7.57 -4.73
C ALA A 34 8.06 -8.39 -4.95
N LEU A 35 8.70 -8.26 -6.12
CA LEU A 35 9.99 -8.90 -6.40
C LEU A 35 11.07 -8.41 -5.43
N TRP A 36 11.12 -7.11 -5.17
CA TRP A 36 12.07 -6.54 -4.22
C TRP A 36 11.87 -7.07 -2.80
N ILE A 37 10.61 -7.14 -2.33
CA ILE A 37 10.27 -7.76 -1.03
C ILE A 37 10.73 -9.22 -1.00
N LEU A 38 10.50 -9.99 -2.08
CA LEU A 38 10.96 -11.37 -2.18
C LEU A 38 12.49 -11.46 -2.01
N MET A 39 13.25 -10.63 -2.73
CA MET A 39 14.72 -10.60 -2.63
C MET A 39 15.24 -10.29 -1.21
N THR A 40 14.49 -9.55 -0.38
CA THR A 40 14.90 -9.27 1.00
C THR A 40 14.74 -10.45 1.94
N HIS A 41 13.88 -11.39 1.60
CA HIS A 41 13.63 -12.60 2.40
C HIS A 41 14.42 -13.81 1.91
N GLU A 42 15.10 -13.69 0.75
CA GLU A 42 15.94 -14.75 0.20
C GLU A 42 17.26 -14.92 0.98
N TRP A 43 17.83 -16.13 0.86
CA TRP A 43 19.13 -16.44 1.41
C TRP A 43 20.23 -15.60 0.76
N GLN A 44 21.36 -15.42 1.48
CA GLN A 44 22.52 -14.76 0.93
C GLN A 44 23.04 -15.56 -0.28
N ILE A 45 23.00 -14.95 -1.46
CA ILE A 45 23.44 -15.58 -2.73
C ILE A 45 24.95 -15.47 -2.87
N VAL A 46 25.49 -14.30 -2.56
CA VAL A 46 26.91 -14.02 -2.65
C VAL A 46 27.58 -14.27 -1.30
N THR A 47 28.44 -15.28 -1.20
CA THR A 47 29.12 -15.67 0.06
C THR A 47 30.46 -14.97 0.28
N ASN A 48 31.09 -14.44 -0.78
CA ASN A 48 32.36 -13.75 -0.69
C ASN A 48 32.16 -12.31 -0.19
N GLU A 49 32.42 -12.09 1.11
CA GLU A 49 32.21 -10.81 1.81
C GLU A 49 33.03 -9.63 1.27
N THR A 50 34.14 -9.89 0.57
CA THR A 50 34.98 -8.86 -0.03
C THR A 50 34.51 -8.47 -1.43
N SER A 51 33.54 -9.19 -2.00
CA SER A 51 33.04 -8.94 -3.35
C SER A 51 32.13 -7.70 -3.39
N PHE A 52 32.28 -6.90 -4.45
CA PHE A 52 31.35 -5.82 -4.75
C PHE A 52 29.88 -6.30 -4.81
N PHE A 53 29.66 -7.50 -5.34
CA PHE A 53 28.31 -8.08 -5.42
C PHE A 53 27.70 -8.40 -4.04
N PHE A 54 28.51 -8.82 -3.05
CA PHE A 54 28.07 -9.02 -1.67
C PHE A 54 27.59 -7.70 -1.06
N VAL A 55 28.38 -6.63 -1.20
CA VAL A 55 28.01 -5.30 -0.70
C VAL A 55 26.72 -4.81 -1.35
N THR A 56 26.57 -5.01 -2.67
CA THR A 56 25.38 -4.60 -3.42
C THR A 56 24.14 -5.40 -2.99
N GLU A 57 24.27 -6.72 -2.82
CA GLU A 57 23.18 -7.58 -2.34
C GLU A 57 22.71 -7.16 -0.95
N ASN A 58 23.64 -6.94 -0.01
CA ASN A 58 23.33 -6.49 1.32
C ASN A 58 22.68 -5.10 1.34
N PHE A 59 23.12 -4.18 0.48
CA PHE A 59 22.48 -2.88 0.35
C PHE A 59 21.04 -3.00 -0.14
N ILE A 60 20.78 -3.78 -1.20
CA ILE A 60 19.44 -4.02 -1.74
C ILE A 60 18.54 -4.66 -0.67
N LYS A 61 19.05 -5.64 0.08
CA LYS A 61 18.32 -6.29 1.17
C LYS A 61 18.01 -5.33 2.31
N ARG A 62 18.98 -4.50 2.71
CA ARG A 62 18.81 -3.52 3.78
C ARG A 62 17.72 -2.50 3.50
N ILE A 63 17.57 -2.06 2.25
CA ILE A 63 16.53 -1.10 1.84
C ILE A 63 15.22 -1.75 1.35
N GLY A 64 15.09 -3.06 1.51
CA GLY A 64 13.93 -3.80 0.99
C GLY A 64 12.60 -3.47 1.63
N PHE A 65 12.62 -2.84 2.82
CA PHE A 65 11.41 -2.26 3.42
C PHE A 65 10.75 -1.22 2.50
N CYS A 66 11.51 -0.54 1.62
CA CYS A 66 10.97 0.37 0.62
C CYS A 66 10.01 -0.34 -0.36
N GLY A 67 10.23 -1.63 -0.64
CA GLY A 67 9.31 -2.42 -1.45
C GLY A 67 7.91 -2.51 -0.82
N VAL A 68 7.84 -2.71 0.50
CA VAL A 68 6.57 -2.72 1.25
C VAL A 68 5.90 -1.35 1.19
N ASP A 69 6.67 -0.28 1.34
CA ASP A 69 6.16 1.09 1.34
C ASP A 69 5.60 1.48 -0.04
N ILE A 70 6.30 1.14 -1.12
CA ILE A 70 5.81 1.30 -2.49
C ILE A 70 4.52 0.50 -2.70
N PHE A 71 4.47 -0.74 -2.24
CA PHE A 71 3.30 -1.59 -2.36
C PHE A 71 2.09 -1.02 -1.62
N LEU A 72 2.28 -0.52 -0.39
CA LEU A 72 1.23 0.09 0.42
C LEU A 72 0.73 1.42 -0.18
N LEU A 73 1.65 2.28 -0.66
CA LEU A 73 1.30 3.52 -1.35
C LEU A 73 0.39 3.25 -2.56
N LEU A 74 0.82 2.34 -3.44
CA LEU A 74 0.07 1.97 -4.64
C LEU A 74 -1.23 1.23 -4.32
N SER A 75 -1.26 0.49 -3.21
CA SER A 75 -2.50 -0.14 -2.71
C SER A 75 -3.50 0.91 -2.26
N GLY A 76 -3.08 1.87 -1.42
CA GLY A 76 -3.94 2.97 -0.97
C GLY A 76 -4.57 3.72 -2.15
N MET A 77 -3.75 4.06 -3.17
CA MET A 77 -4.21 4.68 -4.40
C MET A 77 -5.31 3.86 -5.11
N GLY A 78 -5.10 2.55 -5.24
CA GLY A 78 -6.06 1.66 -5.89
C GLY A 78 -7.32 1.40 -5.07
N LEU A 79 -7.25 1.48 -3.74
CA LEU A 79 -8.41 1.30 -2.87
C LEU A 79 -9.36 2.50 -2.94
N TYR A 80 -8.83 3.71 -3.07
CA TYR A 80 -9.65 4.89 -3.35
C TYR A 80 -10.54 4.67 -4.57
N TYR A 81 -9.95 4.28 -5.73
CA TYR A 81 -10.73 4.01 -6.94
C TYR A 81 -11.70 2.84 -6.80
N SER A 82 -11.33 1.83 -6.03
CA SER A 82 -12.20 0.68 -5.78
C SER A 82 -13.48 1.07 -5.04
N LEU A 83 -13.38 1.96 -4.04
CA LEU A 83 -14.52 2.45 -3.26
C LEU A 83 -15.37 3.48 -4.03
N GLU A 84 -14.76 4.23 -4.95
CA GLU A 84 -15.49 5.14 -5.83
C GLU A 84 -16.35 4.41 -6.87
N LYS A 85 -15.89 3.24 -7.33
CA LYS A 85 -16.59 2.46 -8.37
C LYS A 85 -17.54 1.41 -7.82
N ASN A 86 -17.35 0.93 -6.61
CA ASN A 86 -18.06 -0.22 -6.08
C ASN A 86 -18.65 0.07 -4.68
N PRO A 87 -19.80 -0.53 -4.36
CA PRO A 87 -20.29 -0.52 -2.99
C PRO A 87 -19.34 -1.29 -2.07
N VAL A 88 -19.40 -0.99 -0.78
CA VAL A 88 -18.52 -1.57 0.25
C VAL A 88 -18.56 -3.11 0.27
N SER A 89 -19.72 -3.71 0.04
CA SER A 89 -19.87 -5.17 -0.06
C SER A 89 -19.03 -5.76 -1.20
N ARG A 90 -19.08 -5.14 -2.39
CA ARG A 90 -18.28 -5.55 -3.54
C ARG A 90 -16.79 -5.29 -3.32
N PHE A 91 -16.44 -4.21 -2.64
CA PHE A 91 -15.08 -3.93 -2.22
C PHE A 91 -14.51 -5.07 -1.38
N TYR A 92 -15.19 -5.50 -0.30
CA TYR A 92 -14.74 -6.60 0.55
C TYR A 92 -14.69 -7.93 -0.18
N TYR A 93 -15.69 -8.25 -0.99
CA TYR A 93 -15.69 -9.47 -1.81
C TYR A 93 -14.44 -9.56 -2.71
N ASN A 94 -14.07 -8.44 -3.34
CA ASN A 94 -12.89 -8.39 -4.20
C ASN A 94 -11.58 -8.58 -3.40
N ARG A 95 -11.52 -8.11 -2.13
CA ARG A 95 -10.36 -8.31 -1.25
C ARG A 95 -10.28 -9.74 -0.75
N LEU A 96 -11.40 -10.31 -0.34
CA LEU A 96 -11.50 -11.73 0.04
C LEU A 96 -10.94 -12.63 -1.07
N LYS A 97 -11.44 -12.47 -2.28
CA LYS A 97 -11.03 -13.28 -3.43
C LYS A 97 -9.55 -13.11 -3.81
N ARG A 98 -9.02 -11.89 -3.73
CA ARG A 98 -7.67 -11.57 -4.25
C ARG A 98 -6.56 -11.73 -3.22
N VAL A 99 -6.84 -11.68 -1.94
CA VAL A 99 -5.84 -11.68 -0.87
C VAL A 99 -6.08 -12.83 0.11
N ILE A 100 -7.26 -12.92 0.70
CA ILE A 100 -7.51 -13.89 1.77
C ILE A 100 -7.52 -15.31 1.22
N PHE A 101 -8.21 -15.54 0.10
CA PHE A 101 -8.27 -16.87 -0.49
C PHE A 101 -6.92 -17.43 -0.94
N PRO A 102 -6.07 -16.70 -1.70
CA PRO A 102 -4.71 -17.13 -2.00
C PRO A 102 -3.85 -17.33 -0.75
N PHE A 103 -4.02 -16.47 0.26
CA PHE A 103 -3.28 -16.60 1.53
C PHE A 103 -3.61 -17.92 2.25
N ILE A 104 -4.91 -18.27 2.36
CA ILE A 104 -5.32 -19.52 2.99
C ILE A 104 -4.73 -20.73 2.25
N ILE A 105 -4.76 -20.72 0.91
CA ILE A 105 -4.18 -21.80 0.10
C ILE A 105 -2.68 -21.94 0.40
N MET A 106 -1.93 -20.83 0.36
CA MET A 106 -0.48 -20.84 0.64
C MET A 106 -0.17 -21.28 2.06
N ALA A 107 -0.91 -20.75 3.05
CA ALA A 107 -0.77 -21.16 4.44
C ALA A 107 -1.05 -22.65 4.65
N SER A 108 -2.06 -23.21 3.92
CA SER A 108 -2.35 -24.63 3.99
C SER A 108 -1.22 -25.49 3.40
N ILE A 109 -0.61 -25.07 2.29
CA ILE A 109 0.54 -25.77 1.68
C ILE A 109 1.73 -25.75 2.65
N VAL A 110 2.09 -24.57 3.15
CA VAL A 110 3.23 -24.41 4.11
C VAL A 110 2.96 -25.21 5.38
N SER A 111 1.74 -25.19 5.89
CA SER A 111 1.34 -25.99 7.07
C SER A 111 1.62 -27.49 6.91
N GLN A 112 1.42 -28.06 5.71
CA GLN A 112 1.73 -29.46 5.43
C GLN A 112 3.25 -29.71 5.34
N ILE A 113 3.99 -28.78 4.77
CA ILE A 113 5.46 -28.90 4.62
C ILE A 113 6.15 -28.78 6.00
N ASP A 114 5.76 -27.81 6.79
CA ASP A 114 6.38 -27.48 8.09
C ASP A 114 5.72 -28.22 9.26
N HIS A 115 4.76 -29.12 9.00
CA HIS A 115 4.05 -29.91 10.01
C HIS A 115 3.43 -29.06 11.14
N TRP A 116 2.73 -27.96 10.78
CA TRP A 116 2.11 -27.09 11.78
C TRP A 116 1.00 -27.81 12.53
N THR A 117 0.87 -27.48 13.84
CA THR A 117 -0.31 -27.92 14.61
C THR A 117 -1.55 -27.19 14.14
N ASN A 118 -2.73 -27.77 14.35
CA ASN A 118 -4.01 -27.15 13.99
C ASN A 118 -4.21 -25.79 14.69
N GLU A 119 -3.77 -25.66 15.94
CA GLU A 119 -3.84 -24.41 16.69
C GLU A 119 -2.96 -23.34 16.03
N PHE A 120 -1.73 -23.71 15.67
CA PHE A 120 -0.79 -22.81 15.04
C PHE A 120 -1.30 -22.34 13.67
N TYR A 121 -1.79 -23.28 12.83
CA TYR A 121 -2.41 -22.96 11.56
C TYR A 121 -3.59 -21.98 11.70
N PHE A 122 -4.50 -22.26 12.68
CA PHE A 122 -5.62 -21.37 12.95
C PHE A 122 -5.17 -19.96 13.37
N ASN A 123 -4.16 -19.85 14.23
CA ASN A 123 -3.60 -18.57 14.67
C ASN A 123 -2.97 -17.78 13.51
N ILE A 124 -2.40 -18.45 12.52
CA ILE A 124 -1.84 -17.82 11.32
C ILE A 124 -2.94 -17.30 10.41
N ILE A 125 -3.91 -18.14 10.01
CA ILE A 125 -4.96 -17.74 9.06
C ILE A 125 -5.90 -16.66 9.59
N THR A 126 -6.11 -16.61 10.91
CA THR A 126 -6.91 -15.57 11.58
C THR A 126 -6.12 -14.29 11.87
N GLY A 127 -4.79 -14.31 11.71
CA GLY A 127 -3.90 -13.21 12.07
C GLY A 127 -3.66 -13.03 13.57
N ILE A 128 -4.19 -13.92 14.43
CA ILE A 128 -3.98 -13.86 15.88
C ILE A 128 -2.49 -13.91 16.22
N SER A 129 -1.73 -14.72 15.50
CA SER A 129 -0.29 -14.84 15.66
C SER A 129 0.42 -13.48 15.49
N PHE A 130 0.04 -12.68 14.51
CA PHE A 130 0.60 -11.34 14.29
C PHE A 130 0.32 -10.40 15.46
N TYR A 131 -0.91 -10.41 15.99
CA TYR A 131 -1.30 -9.49 17.06
C TYR A 131 -0.83 -9.92 18.45
N LYS A 132 -0.68 -11.23 18.72
CA LYS A 132 -0.36 -11.76 20.05
C LYS A 132 1.08 -12.21 20.22
N THR A 133 1.65 -12.96 19.28
CA THR A 133 2.84 -13.78 19.54
C THR A 133 4.06 -13.53 18.65
N ASN A 134 3.92 -12.87 17.53
CA ASN A 134 5.01 -12.56 16.59
C ASN A 134 5.85 -13.78 16.13
N ILE A 135 5.26 -14.97 16.02
CA ILE A 135 6.00 -16.21 15.78
C ILE A 135 6.48 -16.36 14.33
N TYR A 136 5.79 -15.72 13.35
CA TYR A 136 6.15 -15.82 11.92
C TYR A 136 6.25 -14.43 11.27
N LEU A 137 7.44 -13.87 11.32
CA LEU A 137 7.75 -12.52 10.85
C LEU A 137 7.41 -12.28 9.38
N PHE A 138 7.61 -13.25 8.47
CA PHE A 138 7.37 -13.03 7.05
C PHE A 138 5.88 -13.01 6.66
N LEU A 139 5.00 -13.59 7.47
CA LEU A 139 3.54 -13.62 7.24
C LEU A 139 2.81 -12.38 7.78
N TRP A 140 3.50 -11.48 8.49
CA TRP A 140 2.92 -10.28 9.11
C TRP A 140 2.15 -9.39 8.12
N PHE A 141 2.59 -9.39 6.85
CA PHE A 141 2.07 -8.47 5.83
C PHE A 141 0.59 -8.69 5.53
N VAL A 142 0.12 -9.94 5.50
CA VAL A 142 -1.28 -10.25 5.16
C VAL A 142 -2.26 -9.78 6.24
N PRO A 143 -2.08 -10.10 7.54
CA PRO A 143 -2.89 -9.53 8.62
C PRO A 143 -2.86 -7.99 8.63
N ALA A 144 -1.69 -7.39 8.42
CA ALA A 144 -1.53 -5.94 8.35
C ALA A 144 -2.37 -5.33 7.22
N VAL A 145 -2.32 -5.92 6.01
CA VAL A 145 -3.10 -5.46 4.86
C VAL A 145 -4.61 -5.67 5.08
N ILE A 146 -5.02 -6.77 5.71
CA ILE A 146 -6.43 -7.00 6.08
C ILE A 146 -6.93 -5.89 7.02
N THR A 147 -6.13 -5.50 8.00
CA THR A 147 -6.46 -4.39 8.91
C THR A 147 -6.64 -3.08 8.13
N LEU A 148 -5.75 -2.78 7.18
CA LEU A 148 -5.91 -1.61 6.32
C LEU A 148 -7.18 -1.69 5.46
N TYR A 149 -7.56 -2.87 4.99
CA TYR A 149 -8.83 -3.03 4.25
C TYR A 149 -10.06 -2.81 5.10
N LEU A 150 -10.04 -3.25 6.36
CA LEU A 150 -11.13 -2.98 7.31
C LEU A 150 -11.24 -1.49 7.63
N PHE A 151 -10.11 -0.82 7.80
CA PHE A 151 -10.04 0.61 8.07
C PHE A 151 -10.46 1.48 6.86
N THR A 152 -10.14 1.07 5.63
CA THR A 152 -10.25 1.90 4.42
C THR A 152 -11.67 2.42 4.16
N PRO A 153 -12.78 1.66 4.24
CA PRO A 153 -14.12 2.19 4.00
C PRO A 153 -14.54 3.23 5.04
N VAL A 154 -14.11 3.07 6.30
CA VAL A 154 -14.36 4.03 7.37
C VAL A 154 -13.61 5.33 7.08
N PHE A 155 -12.32 5.23 6.80
CA PHE A 155 -11.50 6.37 6.40
C PHE A 155 -12.07 7.09 5.17
N TYR A 156 -12.46 6.32 4.14
CA TYR A 156 -13.08 6.86 2.92
C TYR A 156 -14.36 7.64 3.21
N HIS A 157 -15.22 7.13 4.10
CA HIS A 157 -16.47 7.78 4.47
C HIS A 157 -16.22 9.17 5.08
N PHE A 158 -15.30 9.28 6.06
CA PHE A 158 -14.93 10.56 6.66
C PHE A 158 -14.20 11.47 5.69
N PHE A 159 -13.26 10.92 4.92
CA PHE A 159 -12.56 11.66 3.88
C PHE A 159 -13.53 12.26 2.86
N LYS A 160 -14.55 11.51 2.44
CA LYS A 160 -15.55 12.00 1.48
C LYS A 160 -16.41 13.12 2.03
N LYS A 161 -16.77 13.08 3.32
CA LYS A 161 -17.56 14.11 4.01
C LYS A 161 -16.76 15.39 4.30
N ALA A 162 -15.46 15.32 4.47
CA ALA A 162 -14.63 16.47 4.80
C ALA A 162 -14.75 17.54 3.69
N GLU A 163 -14.98 18.80 4.05
CA GLU A 163 -15.01 19.92 3.11
C GLU A 163 -13.64 20.15 2.49
N ASN A 164 -12.61 20.21 3.33
CA ASN A 164 -11.21 20.35 2.89
C ASN A 164 -10.45 19.02 3.07
N LYS A 165 -10.15 18.34 1.97
CA LYS A 165 -9.45 17.04 1.95
C LYS A 165 -8.02 17.13 2.45
N TYR A 166 -7.34 18.24 2.21
CA TYR A 166 -5.96 18.45 2.65
C TYR A 166 -5.90 18.67 4.15
N LEU A 167 -6.83 19.46 4.70
CA LEU A 167 -6.92 19.69 6.14
C LEU A 167 -7.28 18.38 6.88
N PHE A 168 -8.20 17.61 6.33
CA PHE A 168 -8.52 16.28 6.88
C PHE A 168 -7.30 15.36 6.89
N PHE A 169 -6.56 15.32 5.78
CA PHE A 169 -5.35 14.52 5.67
C PHE A 169 -4.27 14.98 6.66
N ALA A 170 -4.02 16.29 6.76
CA ALA A 170 -3.05 16.87 7.70
C ALA A 170 -3.42 16.52 9.15
N GLY A 171 -4.67 16.72 9.55
CA GLY A 171 -5.17 16.35 10.88
C GLY A 171 -5.06 14.84 11.16
N PHE A 172 -5.30 14.00 10.17
CA PHE A 172 -5.09 12.56 10.33
C PHE A 172 -3.62 12.22 10.58
N ILE A 173 -2.69 12.83 9.83
CA ILE A 173 -1.24 12.62 10.02
C ILE A 173 -0.80 13.14 11.39
N GLU A 174 -1.31 14.28 11.84
CA GLU A 174 -1.01 14.84 13.16
C GLU A 174 -1.47 13.89 14.28
N LEU A 175 -2.71 13.43 14.23
CA LEU A 175 -3.24 12.46 15.20
C LEU A 175 -2.43 11.14 15.17
N TRP A 176 -2.04 10.68 13.99
CA TRP A 176 -1.18 9.51 13.86
C TRP A 176 0.20 9.75 14.48
N LEU A 177 0.82 10.92 14.30
CA LEU A 177 2.10 11.26 14.92
C LEU A 177 2.01 11.22 16.43
N LEU A 178 0.98 11.84 17.01
CA LEU A 178 0.74 11.80 18.46
C LEU A 178 0.58 10.37 18.96
N PHE A 179 -0.23 9.56 18.27
CA PHE A 179 -0.39 8.14 18.56
C PHE A 179 0.94 7.39 18.49
N SER A 180 1.73 7.60 17.44
CA SER A 180 3.02 6.94 17.23
C SER A 180 4.03 7.27 18.34
N LEU A 181 4.08 8.53 18.79
CA LEU A 181 4.94 8.95 19.90
C LEU A 181 4.54 8.26 21.21
N MET A 182 3.25 8.14 21.49
CA MET A 182 2.74 7.45 22.68
C MET A 182 2.95 5.92 22.60
N ALA A 183 2.75 5.36 21.44
CA ALA A 183 2.82 3.91 21.21
C ALA A 183 4.24 3.35 21.18
N ARG A 184 5.25 4.17 20.89
CA ARG A 184 6.65 3.77 20.69
C ARG A 184 7.22 2.87 21.80
N ASN A 185 6.91 3.18 23.06
CA ASN A 185 7.46 2.47 24.22
C ASN A 185 6.53 1.36 24.75
N VAL A 186 5.32 1.21 24.19
CA VAL A 186 4.29 0.28 24.67
C VAL A 186 4.02 -0.83 23.65
N MET A 187 4.12 -0.50 22.36
CA MET A 187 3.86 -1.48 21.30
C MET A 187 5.10 -2.33 21.00
N ARG A 188 4.85 -3.58 20.61
CA ARG A 188 5.91 -4.44 20.07
C ARG A 188 6.46 -3.84 18.78
N GLU A 189 7.74 -4.09 18.50
CA GLU A 189 8.47 -3.51 17.36
C GLU A 189 7.81 -3.79 16.00
N ASP A 190 7.30 -5.01 15.80
CA ASP A 190 6.63 -5.40 14.56
C ASP A 190 5.29 -4.68 14.33
N LEU A 191 4.46 -4.55 15.38
CA LEU A 191 3.22 -3.78 15.34
C LEU A 191 3.52 -2.29 15.17
N TYR A 192 4.53 -1.78 15.86
CA TYR A 192 4.99 -0.41 15.69
C TYR A 192 5.50 -0.17 14.27
N GLY A 193 6.28 -1.12 13.72
CA GLY A 193 6.74 -1.10 12.33
C GLY A 193 5.60 -1.09 11.31
N PHE A 194 4.50 -1.82 11.57
CA PHE A 194 3.29 -1.76 10.74
C PHE A 194 2.57 -0.42 10.87
N THR A 195 2.34 0.06 12.09
CA THR A 195 1.62 1.32 12.30
C THR A 195 2.35 2.51 11.68
N ASN A 196 3.68 2.50 11.64
CA ASN A 196 4.49 3.52 10.99
C ASN A 196 4.34 3.54 9.44
N ARG A 197 3.72 2.53 8.85
CA ARG A 197 3.40 2.49 7.42
C ARG A 197 1.99 2.98 7.06
N ILE A 198 1.15 3.25 8.06
CA ILE A 198 -0.20 3.81 7.84
C ILE A 198 -0.15 5.15 7.07
N PRO A 199 0.74 6.10 7.39
CA PRO A 199 0.84 7.36 6.65
C PRO A 199 1.10 7.18 5.16
N ILE A 200 1.98 6.26 4.79
CA ILE A 200 2.31 6.06 3.37
C ILE A 200 1.11 5.45 2.62
N PHE A 201 0.37 4.57 3.26
CA PHE A 201 -0.87 4.01 2.72
C PHE A 201 -1.94 5.10 2.52
N VAL A 202 -2.15 5.97 3.51
CA VAL A 202 -3.11 7.08 3.43
C VAL A 202 -2.65 8.15 2.42
N THR A 203 -1.35 8.38 2.29
CA THR A 203 -0.77 9.22 1.22
C THR A 203 -1.11 8.66 -0.16
N GLY A 204 -0.99 7.35 -0.35
CA GLY A 204 -1.44 6.68 -1.57
C GLY A 204 -2.92 6.92 -1.86
N PHE A 205 -3.75 6.87 -0.84
CA PHE A 205 -5.18 7.16 -0.95
C PHE A 205 -5.47 8.60 -1.39
N LEU A 206 -4.76 9.59 -0.83
CA LEU A 206 -4.83 10.99 -1.24
C LEU A 206 -4.36 11.18 -2.69
N ILE A 207 -3.28 10.51 -3.11
CA ILE A 207 -2.81 10.53 -4.50
C ILE A 207 -3.90 9.98 -5.43
N GLY A 208 -4.58 8.90 -5.05
CA GLY A 208 -5.71 8.35 -5.79
C GLY A 208 -6.82 9.37 -6.01
N TYR A 209 -7.19 10.11 -4.97
CA TYR A 209 -8.13 11.22 -5.05
C TYR A 209 -7.67 12.31 -6.01
N LEU A 210 -6.42 12.79 -5.86
CA LEU A 210 -5.87 13.85 -6.70
C LEU A 210 -5.81 13.45 -8.19
N CYS A 211 -5.43 12.22 -8.48
CA CYS A 211 -5.43 11.70 -9.84
C CYS A 211 -6.83 11.71 -10.44
N LYS A 212 -7.85 11.28 -9.69
CA LYS A 212 -9.23 11.24 -10.16
C LYS A 212 -9.79 12.64 -10.44
N GLU A 213 -9.63 13.55 -9.49
CA GLU A 213 -10.11 14.94 -9.65
C GLU A 213 -9.50 15.64 -10.86
N LYS A 214 -8.20 15.44 -11.11
CA LYS A 214 -7.51 16.03 -12.27
C LYS A 214 -7.98 15.41 -13.58
N VAL A 215 -8.20 14.10 -13.65
CA VAL A 215 -8.70 13.40 -14.84
C VAL A 215 -10.13 13.87 -15.19
N ILE A 216 -11.00 14.03 -14.19
CA ILE A 216 -12.36 14.53 -14.42
C ILE A 216 -12.34 15.96 -15.00
N LYS A 217 -11.46 16.84 -14.51
CA LYS A 217 -11.34 18.22 -15.04
C LYS A 217 -10.83 18.26 -16.50
N ILE A 218 -10.03 17.30 -16.93
CA ILE A 218 -9.55 17.18 -18.31
C ILE A 218 -10.68 16.67 -19.22
N THR A 219 -11.47 15.72 -18.76
CA THR A 219 -12.57 15.12 -19.55
C THR A 219 -13.68 16.11 -19.81
N CYS A 220 -13.92 17.08 -18.93
CA CYS A 220 -14.88 18.16 -19.15
C CYS A 220 -14.44 19.16 -20.24
N THR A 221 -13.15 19.20 -20.60
CA THR A 221 -12.60 20.09 -21.62
C THR A 221 -12.39 19.45 -23.00
N ASP A 222 -12.44 18.11 -23.11
CA ASP A 222 -12.26 17.40 -24.38
C ASP A 222 -13.08 16.11 -24.42
N PRO A 223 -14.29 16.13 -25.01
CA PRO A 223 -15.23 15.00 -25.02
C PRO A 223 -14.78 13.79 -25.86
N GLN A 224 -13.67 13.87 -26.62
CA GLN A 224 -13.36 12.88 -27.67
C GLN A 224 -12.26 11.85 -27.30
N LYS A 225 -11.71 11.84 -26.09
CA LYS A 225 -10.62 10.89 -25.75
C LYS A 225 -10.76 10.32 -24.35
N LEU A 226 -11.66 9.37 -24.13
CA LEU A 226 -11.45 8.36 -23.09
C LEU A 226 -12.35 7.13 -23.25
N ASP A 227 -12.01 6.25 -24.21
CA ASP A 227 -12.31 4.82 -24.08
C ASP A 227 -11.26 4.16 -23.17
N LEU A 228 -11.49 4.21 -21.87
CA LEU A 228 -10.76 3.40 -20.89
C LEU A 228 -11.55 2.10 -20.65
N LYS A 229 -11.38 1.13 -21.56
CA LYS A 229 -11.65 -0.27 -21.26
C LYS A 229 -10.65 -0.75 -20.20
N ILE A 230 -11.14 -1.02 -18.99
CA ILE A 230 -10.46 -1.78 -17.93
C ILE A 230 -11.21 -3.09 -17.76
#